data_4d8955102569462ce01727089e8f1450
#
_entry.id   4d8955102569462ce01727089e8f1450
#
_cell.length_a   1.000
_cell.length_b   1.000
_cell.length_c   1.000
_cell.angle_alpha   90.00
_cell.angle_beta   90.00
_cell.angle_gamma   90.00
#
_symmetry.space_group_name_H-M   'P 1'
#
loop_
_entity.id
_entity.type
_entity.pdbx_description
1 polymer ?
#
loop_
_entity_poly.entity_id
_entity_poly.type
_entity_poly.pdbx_seq_one_letter_code
_entity_poly.pdbx_strand_id
1 'polypeptide(L)'
;APNLGLLLGLKKEDYDSWEYVQVIEKAQLNKAKCKSLKDCVNTCKFGAISWDEDENMPYINDFLCVGCGACVVACPEDAIEFKPVKNAKIGVGETDYGFPIVSGQLMIGESGSGRVVDAVKNRAFQIAEEIQADYVIVDSAAGIGCPVIASVRGSDYVIMVTEPTPVAFSDFKRALEMVKFFAIPHAMVINRWDINPKFTKELENFSKREKIPLIGKIPYDKRFVEALVNLQPAVVYESDFEMIFNKILDFLLTLE
;
A
#
# COMPACT_ATOMS: atom_id res chain seq x y z
N ALA A 1 -7.06 0.28 -0.53
CA ALA A 1 -8.52 0.35 -0.42
C ALA A 1 -8.90 0.32 1.05
N PRO A 2 -9.88 1.08 1.55
CA PRO A 2 -10.21 1.18 2.97
C PRO A 2 -10.99 -0.04 3.52
N ASN A 3 -10.65 -1.24 3.06
CA ASN A 3 -11.39 -2.45 3.43
C ASN A 3 -11.08 -2.92 4.86
N LEU A 4 -9.89 -2.61 5.38
CA LEU A 4 -9.55 -2.90 6.77
C LEU A 4 -10.49 -2.16 7.73
N GLY A 5 -10.84 -0.91 7.43
CA GLY A 5 -11.82 -0.15 8.21
C GLY A 5 -13.17 -0.85 8.33
N LEU A 6 -13.67 -1.45 7.23
CA LEU A 6 -14.93 -2.20 7.26
C LEU A 6 -14.88 -3.39 8.22
N LEU A 7 -13.74 -4.10 8.26
CA LEU A 7 -13.54 -5.21 9.21
C LEU A 7 -13.45 -4.75 10.66
N LEU A 8 -13.07 -3.50 10.87
CA LEU A 8 -12.93 -2.86 12.19
C LEU A 8 -14.14 -2.00 12.59
N GLY A 9 -15.27 -2.18 11.90
CA GLY A 9 -16.55 -1.56 12.22
C GLY A 9 -16.84 -0.25 11.50
N LEU A 10 -15.88 0.32 10.71
CA LEU A 10 -16.11 1.59 10.03
C LEU A 10 -16.74 1.41 8.65
N LYS A 11 -17.78 2.18 8.39
CA LYS A 11 -18.28 2.42 7.03
C LYS A 11 -17.62 3.67 6.46
N LYS A 12 -17.87 3.94 5.19
CA LYS A 12 -17.27 5.08 4.50
C LYS A 12 -17.68 6.43 5.10
N GLU A 13 -18.88 6.52 5.63
CA GLU A 13 -19.46 7.67 6.32
C GLU A 13 -18.91 7.88 7.74
N ASP A 14 -18.31 6.86 8.36
CA ASP A 14 -17.83 6.89 9.73
C ASP A 14 -16.41 7.49 9.84
N TYR A 15 -15.79 7.83 8.72
CA TYR A 15 -14.56 8.61 8.72
C TYR A 15 -14.89 10.07 9.00
N ASP A 16 -14.25 10.66 10.00
CA ASP A 16 -14.51 12.03 10.47
C ASP A 16 -14.39 13.07 9.36
N SER A 17 -13.40 12.88 8.48
CA SER A 17 -13.22 13.69 7.28
C SER A 17 -12.39 12.95 6.24
N TRP A 18 -12.66 13.24 4.98
CA TRP A 18 -11.80 12.84 3.88
C TRP A 18 -11.07 14.07 3.34
N GLU A 19 -9.77 14.12 3.53
CA GLU A 19 -8.93 15.17 2.99
C GLU A 19 -8.34 14.76 1.64
N TYR A 20 -8.46 15.63 0.63
CA TYR A 20 -7.80 15.40 -0.64
C TYR A 20 -6.33 15.72 -0.54
N VAL A 21 -5.50 14.79 -1.03
CA VAL A 21 -4.05 14.95 -1.09
C VAL A 21 -3.57 15.08 -2.53
N GLN A 22 -2.50 15.84 -2.70
CA GLN A 22 -1.85 16.13 -3.98
C GLN A 22 -0.42 15.59 -3.91
N VAL A 23 -0.27 14.29 -4.12
CA VAL A 23 1.04 13.63 -4.00
C VAL A 23 1.71 13.39 -5.34
N ILE A 24 1.04 13.74 -6.44
CA ILE A 24 1.59 13.73 -7.79
C ILE A 24 1.31 15.04 -8.51
N GLU A 25 2.10 15.28 -9.55
CA GLU A 25 1.91 16.37 -10.49
C GLU A 25 1.67 15.82 -11.89
N LYS A 26 0.88 16.52 -12.67
CA LYS A 26 0.63 16.22 -14.09
C LYS A 26 1.02 17.39 -14.98
N ALA A 27 1.33 17.09 -16.23
CA ALA A 27 1.65 18.10 -17.21
C ALA A 27 0.42 18.93 -17.53
N GLN A 28 0.60 20.24 -17.61
CA GLN A 28 -0.41 21.19 -18.07
C GLN A 28 0.18 22.13 -19.11
N LEU A 29 -0.61 22.43 -20.15
CA LEU A 29 -0.21 23.35 -21.20
C LEU A 29 -0.44 24.80 -20.78
N ASN A 30 0.61 25.62 -20.91
CA ASN A 30 0.51 27.07 -20.91
C ASN A 30 0.32 27.55 -22.36
N LYS A 31 -0.92 27.78 -22.78
CA LYS A 31 -1.27 28.15 -24.15
C LYS A 31 -0.55 29.42 -24.61
N ALA A 32 -0.26 30.36 -23.72
CA ALA A 32 0.41 31.63 -24.05
C ALA A 32 1.87 31.47 -24.48
N LYS A 33 2.55 30.44 -23.96
CA LYS A 33 3.94 30.12 -24.28
C LYS A 33 4.07 29.15 -25.48
N CYS A 34 3.01 28.45 -25.85
CA CYS A 34 3.07 27.39 -26.86
C CYS A 34 3.32 27.97 -28.26
N LYS A 35 4.32 27.44 -28.96
CA LYS A 35 4.67 27.75 -30.35
C LYS A 35 4.30 26.64 -31.35
N SER A 36 3.45 25.70 -30.94
CA SER A 36 2.93 24.64 -31.83
C SER A 36 4.00 23.73 -32.47
N LEU A 37 5.08 23.42 -31.75
CA LEU A 37 6.24 22.68 -32.28
C LEU A 37 6.06 21.17 -32.33
N LYS A 38 5.02 20.59 -31.71
CA LYS A 38 4.66 19.15 -31.64
C LYS A 38 5.67 18.23 -30.92
N ASP A 39 6.77 18.73 -30.37
CA ASP A 39 7.80 17.92 -29.69
C ASP A 39 7.22 17.14 -28.48
N CYS A 40 6.32 17.75 -27.75
CA CYS A 40 5.65 17.12 -26.61
C CYS A 40 4.79 15.92 -27.02
N VAL A 41 4.12 15.97 -28.17
CA VAL A 41 3.32 14.86 -28.73
C VAL A 41 4.22 13.68 -29.06
N ASN A 42 5.31 13.95 -29.79
CA ASN A 42 6.27 12.91 -30.23
C ASN A 42 6.99 12.26 -29.05
N THR A 43 7.20 13.00 -27.97
CA THR A 43 7.91 12.52 -26.78
C THR A 43 7.01 11.70 -25.85
N CYS A 44 5.69 11.88 -25.86
CA CYS A 44 4.77 11.22 -24.93
C CYS A 44 4.62 9.72 -25.24
N LYS A 45 5.32 8.85 -24.49
CA LYS A 45 5.24 7.39 -24.64
C LYS A 45 3.96 6.77 -24.07
N PHE A 46 3.21 7.54 -23.27
CA PHE A 46 1.95 7.10 -22.67
C PHE A 46 0.72 7.47 -23.51
N GLY A 47 0.91 8.12 -24.66
CA GLY A 47 -0.20 8.57 -25.50
C GLY A 47 -1.10 9.62 -24.82
N ALA A 48 -0.59 10.26 -23.79
CA ALA A 48 -1.36 11.26 -23.02
C ALA A 48 -1.46 12.61 -23.74
N ILE A 49 -0.67 12.85 -24.78
CA ILE A 49 -0.67 14.10 -25.55
C ILE A 49 -1.06 13.81 -26.99
N SER A 50 -2.16 14.37 -27.44
CA SER A 50 -2.62 14.38 -28.81
C SER A 50 -2.52 15.79 -29.40
N TRP A 51 -2.65 15.89 -30.70
CA TRP A 51 -2.69 17.19 -31.37
C TRP A 51 -4.13 17.59 -31.67
N ASP A 52 -4.51 18.79 -31.28
CA ASP A 52 -5.77 19.40 -31.63
C ASP A 52 -5.55 20.25 -32.89
N GLU A 53 -6.11 19.84 -34.01
CA GLU A 53 -5.93 20.51 -35.31
C GLU A 53 -6.72 21.81 -35.39
N ASP A 54 -7.83 21.94 -34.66
CA ASP A 54 -8.67 23.14 -34.67
C ASP A 54 -8.00 24.30 -33.90
N GLU A 55 -7.46 23.97 -32.69
CA GLU A 55 -6.71 24.96 -31.89
C GLU A 55 -5.24 25.08 -32.32
N ASN A 56 -4.75 24.18 -33.15
CA ASN A 56 -3.34 24.05 -33.55
C ASN A 56 -2.40 23.96 -32.35
N MET A 57 -2.79 23.18 -31.32
CA MET A 57 -2.10 23.03 -30.05
C MET A 57 -2.13 21.59 -29.52
N PRO A 58 -1.23 21.20 -28.58
CA PRO A 58 -1.32 19.90 -27.93
C PRO A 58 -2.47 19.88 -26.92
N TYR A 59 -3.26 18.81 -26.94
CA TYR A 59 -4.23 18.45 -25.91
C TYR A 59 -3.62 17.41 -24.98
N ILE A 60 -3.63 17.67 -23.67
CA ILE A 60 -3.11 16.77 -22.65
C ILE A 60 -4.29 16.07 -21.95
N ASN A 61 -4.32 14.74 -22.05
CA ASN A 61 -5.31 13.91 -21.38
C ASN A 61 -4.81 13.56 -19.97
N ASP A 62 -5.46 14.12 -18.96
CA ASP A 62 -5.10 13.92 -17.55
C ASP A 62 -5.20 12.47 -17.08
N PHE A 63 -6.11 11.67 -17.64
CA PHE A 63 -6.25 10.25 -17.28
C PHE A 63 -5.07 9.41 -17.76
N LEU A 64 -4.48 9.75 -18.89
CA LEU A 64 -3.34 9.03 -19.46
C LEU A 64 -2.00 9.59 -18.96
N CYS A 65 -2.00 10.80 -18.42
CA CYS A 65 -0.78 11.45 -17.94
C CYS A 65 -0.33 10.84 -16.61
N VAL A 66 0.86 10.23 -16.61
CA VAL A 66 1.49 9.64 -15.41
C VAL A 66 2.46 10.60 -14.70
N GLY A 67 2.60 11.84 -15.16
CA GLY A 67 3.49 12.83 -14.55
C GLY A 67 4.99 12.53 -14.71
N CYS A 68 5.41 11.87 -15.81
CA CYS A 68 6.81 11.47 -16.01
C CYS A 68 7.76 12.63 -16.36
N GLY A 69 7.26 13.77 -16.80
CA GLY A 69 8.04 14.97 -17.12
C GLY A 69 8.70 15.03 -18.50
N ALA A 70 8.66 13.97 -19.29
CA ALA A 70 9.34 13.93 -20.58
C ALA A 70 8.92 15.09 -21.52
N CYS A 71 7.64 15.43 -21.53
CA CYS A 71 7.10 16.55 -22.34
C CYS A 71 7.53 17.92 -21.82
N VAL A 72 7.76 18.07 -20.51
CA VAL A 72 8.27 19.32 -19.93
C VAL A 72 9.70 19.57 -20.41
N VAL A 73 10.55 18.53 -20.32
CA VAL A 73 11.95 18.61 -20.77
C VAL A 73 12.05 18.79 -22.30
N ALA A 74 11.13 18.20 -23.05
CA ALA A 74 11.15 18.24 -24.52
C ALA A 74 10.62 19.56 -25.09
N CYS A 75 9.96 20.41 -24.29
CA CYS A 75 9.39 21.66 -24.76
C CYS A 75 10.44 22.79 -24.73
N PRO A 76 10.94 23.29 -25.89
CA PRO A 76 11.96 24.34 -25.89
C PRO A 76 11.43 25.71 -25.47
N GLU A 77 10.12 25.87 -25.43
CA GLU A 77 9.46 27.13 -25.07
C GLU A 77 8.95 27.16 -23.61
N ASP A 78 9.29 26.11 -22.79
CA ASP A 78 8.78 25.95 -21.43
C ASP A 78 7.25 26.14 -21.36
N ALA A 79 6.54 25.66 -22.38
CA ALA A 79 5.09 25.80 -22.47
C ALA A 79 4.33 24.69 -21.72
N ILE A 80 5.02 23.67 -21.22
CA ILE A 80 4.41 22.62 -20.42
C ILE A 80 4.97 22.72 -19.00
N GLU A 81 4.07 22.84 -18.04
CA GLU A 81 4.39 23.00 -16.63
C GLU A 81 3.80 21.83 -15.85
N PHE A 82 4.38 21.49 -14.68
CA PHE A 82 3.78 20.56 -13.75
C PHE A 82 2.78 21.29 -12.85
N LYS A 83 1.63 20.66 -12.64
CA LYS A 83 0.67 21.10 -11.63
C LYS A 83 0.28 19.97 -10.69
N PRO A 84 0.24 20.22 -9.37
CA PRO A 84 -0.28 19.28 -8.40
C PRO A 84 -1.73 18.93 -8.71
N VAL A 85 -2.08 17.65 -8.63
CA VAL A 85 -3.44 17.16 -8.82
C VAL A 85 -3.94 16.41 -7.58
N LYS A 86 -5.22 16.56 -7.28
CA LYS A 86 -5.91 15.81 -6.22
C LYS A 86 -6.07 14.37 -6.68
N ASN A 87 -5.09 13.53 -6.39
CA ASN A 87 -5.03 12.16 -6.89
C ASN A 87 -5.43 11.10 -5.87
N ALA A 88 -5.55 11.46 -4.60
CA ALA A 88 -6.01 10.58 -3.53
C ALA A 88 -6.74 11.38 -2.46
N LYS A 89 -7.34 10.64 -1.52
CA LYS A 89 -7.87 11.19 -0.28
C LYS A 89 -7.47 10.30 0.88
N ILE A 90 -7.31 10.90 2.05
CA ILE A 90 -6.98 10.24 3.31
C ILE A 90 -8.13 10.52 4.29
N GLY A 91 -8.60 9.48 4.95
CA GLY A 91 -9.62 9.56 6.00
C GLY A 91 -9.08 9.01 7.31
N VAL A 92 -9.50 9.60 8.40
CA VAL A 92 -9.27 9.14 9.78
C VAL A 92 -10.62 8.75 10.36
N GLY A 93 -10.69 7.64 11.07
CA GLY A 93 -11.90 7.20 11.75
C GLY A 93 -11.55 6.42 13.00
N GLU A 94 -12.47 6.39 13.95
CA GLU A 94 -12.36 5.60 15.17
C GLU A 94 -12.97 4.22 14.95
N THR A 95 -12.27 3.17 15.35
CA THR A 95 -12.75 1.79 15.19
C THR A 95 -13.67 1.40 16.34
N ASP A 96 -14.52 0.38 16.16
CA ASP A 96 -15.35 -0.18 17.22
C ASP A 96 -14.51 -0.76 18.40
N TYR A 97 -13.19 -0.83 18.23
CA TYR A 97 -12.25 -1.41 19.21
C TYR A 97 -11.45 -0.35 19.96
N GLY A 98 -11.77 0.95 19.81
CA GLY A 98 -11.21 2.04 20.59
C GLY A 98 -9.80 2.49 20.16
N PHE A 99 -9.45 2.32 18.89
CA PHE A 99 -8.24 2.88 18.32
C PHE A 99 -8.52 3.49 16.93
N PRO A 100 -7.79 4.54 16.55
CA PRO A 100 -8.00 5.18 15.26
C PRO A 100 -7.41 4.38 14.11
N ILE A 101 -8.01 4.50 12.93
CA ILE A 101 -7.48 4.00 11.67
C ILE A 101 -7.32 5.14 10.67
N VAL A 102 -6.21 5.13 9.94
CA VAL A 102 -5.96 6.03 8.82
C VAL A 102 -6.02 5.24 7.53
N SER A 103 -6.91 5.64 6.64
CA SER A 103 -7.11 4.96 5.35
C SER A 103 -6.85 5.90 4.18
N GLY A 104 -6.24 5.38 3.11
CA GLY A 104 -6.01 6.09 1.87
C GLY A 104 -6.82 5.50 0.71
N GLN A 105 -7.35 6.36 -0.14
CA GLN A 105 -8.04 5.96 -1.35
C GLN A 105 -7.54 6.76 -2.56
N LEU A 106 -7.00 6.07 -3.56
CA LEU A 106 -6.69 6.66 -4.85
C LEU A 106 -7.98 7.09 -5.56
N MET A 107 -7.95 8.21 -6.25
CA MET A 107 -9.01 8.59 -7.19
C MET A 107 -8.97 7.66 -8.41
N ILE A 108 -10.12 7.47 -9.03
CA ILE A 108 -10.25 6.58 -10.20
C ILE A 108 -9.33 7.08 -11.33
N GLY A 109 -8.54 6.17 -11.90
CA GLY A 109 -7.59 6.49 -12.98
C GLY A 109 -6.29 7.16 -12.52
N GLU A 110 -6.12 7.41 -11.22
CA GLU A 110 -4.93 8.07 -10.69
C GLU A 110 -3.78 7.11 -10.37
N SER A 111 -2.57 7.66 -10.37
CA SER A 111 -1.31 6.96 -10.07
C SER A 111 -0.67 7.49 -8.79
N GLY A 112 0.56 7.05 -8.49
CA GLY A 112 1.31 7.55 -7.34
C GLY A 112 1.03 6.80 -6.04
N SER A 113 0.61 5.54 -6.11
CA SER A 113 0.22 4.72 -4.95
C SER A 113 1.26 4.67 -3.83
N GLY A 114 2.57 4.65 -4.15
CA GLY A 114 3.64 4.71 -3.13
C GLY A 114 3.63 6.01 -2.33
N ARG A 115 3.51 7.16 -3.01
CA ARG A 115 3.43 8.47 -2.33
C ARG A 115 2.15 8.62 -1.50
N VAL A 116 1.05 7.98 -1.93
CA VAL A 116 -0.18 7.95 -1.12
C VAL A 116 0.02 7.13 0.14
N VAL A 117 0.70 5.98 0.07
CA VAL A 117 1.05 5.19 1.26
C VAL A 117 1.93 5.99 2.22
N ASP A 118 2.95 6.72 1.70
CA ASP A 118 3.78 7.61 2.53
C ASP A 118 2.91 8.68 3.23
N ALA A 119 1.96 9.29 2.53
CA ALA A 119 1.07 10.29 3.12
C ALA A 119 0.14 9.71 4.19
N VAL A 120 -0.41 8.50 3.97
CA VAL A 120 -1.22 7.77 4.96
C VAL A 120 -0.39 7.45 6.21
N LYS A 121 0.82 6.94 6.04
CA LYS A 121 1.73 6.64 7.15
C LYS A 121 2.09 7.89 7.95
N ASN A 122 2.45 8.97 7.27
CA ASN A 122 2.77 10.23 7.94
C ASN A 122 1.60 10.74 8.79
N ARG A 123 0.37 10.63 8.27
CA ARG A 123 -0.82 11.00 9.05
C ARG A 123 -1.05 10.05 10.23
N ALA A 124 -0.82 8.75 10.05
CA ALA A 124 -0.92 7.77 11.14
C ALA A 124 0.11 8.04 12.23
N PHE A 125 1.35 8.36 11.89
CA PHE A 125 2.38 8.71 12.86
C PHE A 125 2.05 9.99 13.64
N GLN A 126 1.52 11.02 12.98
CA GLN A 126 1.06 12.23 13.67
C GLN A 126 0.01 11.91 14.74
N ILE A 127 -1.01 11.09 14.38
CA ILE A 127 -2.05 10.69 15.32
C ILE A 127 -1.46 9.83 16.44
N ALA A 128 -0.57 8.90 16.13
CA ALA A 128 0.09 8.07 17.11
C ALA A 128 0.86 8.89 18.16
N GLU A 129 1.56 9.94 17.74
CA GLU A 129 2.23 10.89 18.64
C GLU A 129 1.22 11.65 19.51
N GLU A 130 0.11 12.14 18.93
CA GLU A 130 -0.94 12.88 19.64
C GLU A 130 -1.58 12.05 20.75
N ILE A 131 -1.86 10.75 20.50
CA ILE A 131 -2.51 9.85 21.47
C ILE A 131 -1.51 9.02 22.27
N GLN A 132 -0.22 9.17 22.06
CA GLN A 132 0.86 8.38 22.67
C GLN A 132 0.65 6.87 22.46
N ALA A 133 0.39 6.46 21.24
CA ALA A 133 0.19 5.05 20.88
C ALA A 133 1.48 4.24 20.99
N ASP A 134 1.41 3.05 21.57
CA ASP A 134 2.55 2.15 21.71
C ASP A 134 2.97 1.56 20.34
N TYR A 135 2.01 1.35 19.44
CA TYR A 135 2.25 0.72 18.14
C TYR A 135 1.53 1.42 16.99
N VAL A 136 2.17 1.44 15.83
CA VAL A 136 1.55 1.76 14.53
C VAL A 136 1.63 0.53 13.64
N ILE A 137 0.47 -0.05 13.31
CA ILE A 137 0.39 -1.24 12.45
C ILE A 137 0.05 -0.80 11.03
N VAL A 138 0.91 -1.16 10.07
CA VAL A 138 0.74 -0.84 8.64
C VAL A 138 0.30 -2.08 7.88
N ASP A 139 -0.96 -2.10 7.41
CA ASP A 139 -1.46 -3.12 6.48
C ASP A 139 -0.88 -2.88 5.08
N SER A 140 0.05 -3.75 4.68
CA SER A 140 0.78 -3.64 3.41
C SER A 140 0.10 -4.42 2.30
N ALA A 141 0.18 -3.90 1.07
CA ALA A 141 -0.17 -4.66 -0.11
C ALA A 141 0.78 -5.85 -0.31
N ALA A 142 0.35 -6.85 -1.07
CA ALA A 142 1.21 -7.94 -1.52
C ALA A 142 2.15 -7.50 -2.65
N GLY A 143 3.28 -8.20 -2.79
CA GLY A 143 4.24 -7.99 -3.88
C GLY A 143 5.47 -7.16 -3.50
N ILE A 144 6.07 -6.47 -4.47
CA ILE A 144 7.30 -5.68 -4.31
C ILE A 144 7.21 -4.30 -4.99
N GLY A 145 6.01 -3.85 -5.34
CA GLY A 145 5.80 -2.56 -6.00
C GLY A 145 5.96 -1.36 -5.07
N CYS A 146 5.87 -0.16 -5.64
CA CYS A 146 6.01 1.10 -4.89
C CYS A 146 5.15 1.18 -3.61
N PRO A 147 3.89 0.70 -3.56
CA PRO A 147 3.11 0.73 -2.33
C PRO A 147 3.70 -0.14 -1.21
N VAL A 148 4.25 -1.32 -1.57
CA VAL A 148 4.88 -2.23 -0.60
C VAL A 148 6.18 -1.62 -0.07
N ILE A 149 7.01 -1.08 -0.96
CA ILE A 149 8.25 -0.38 -0.58
C ILE A 149 7.93 0.77 0.38
N ALA A 150 6.91 1.58 0.07
CA ALA A 150 6.49 2.70 0.91
C ALA A 150 5.92 2.24 2.27
N SER A 151 5.18 1.12 2.31
CA SER A 151 4.66 0.58 3.58
C SER A 151 5.77 0.04 4.49
N VAL A 152 6.77 -0.63 3.91
CA VAL A 152 7.86 -1.30 4.65
C VAL A 152 8.95 -0.30 5.08
N ARG A 153 9.28 0.67 4.23
CA ARG A 153 10.35 1.63 4.52
C ARG A 153 10.08 2.45 5.79
N GLY A 154 11.04 2.44 6.72
CA GLY A 154 10.91 3.15 7.99
C GLY A 154 10.03 2.45 9.03
N SER A 155 9.71 1.17 8.82
CA SER A 155 9.16 0.32 9.87
C SER A 155 10.28 -0.25 10.73
N ASP A 156 10.05 -0.41 12.02
CA ASP A 156 11.00 -0.99 12.97
C ASP A 156 11.05 -2.51 12.84
N TYR A 157 9.94 -3.11 12.43
CA TYR A 157 9.80 -4.55 12.26
C TYR A 157 8.82 -4.91 11.13
N VAL A 158 9.05 -6.04 10.45
CA VAL A 158 8.16 -6.54 9.40
C VAL A 158 7.73 -7.98 9.67
N ILE A 159 6.42 -8.21 9.75
CA ILE A 159 5.86 -9.58 9.75
C ILE A 159 5.56 -9.97 8.31
N MET A 160 6.25 -10.98 7.83
CA MET A 160 6.09 -11.52 6.49
C MET A 160 5.18 -12.74 6.51
N VAL A 161 4.04 -12.65 5.84
CA VAL A 161 3.06 -13.76 5.78
C VAL A 161 3.18 -14.49 4.44
N THR A 162 3.24 -15.82 4.48
CA THR A 162 3.25 -16.67 3.28
C THR A 162 2.32 -17.88 3.44
N GLU A 163 2.06 -18.58 2.34
CA GLU A 163 1.28 -19.82 2.31
C GLU A 163 2.15 -20.98 1.78
N PRO A 164 1.83 -22.25 2.09
CA PRO A 164 2.61 -23.38 1.65
C PRO A 164 2.31 -23.75 0.18
N THR A 165 2.56 -22.80 -0.73
CA THR A 165 2.47 -22.95 -2.18
C THR A 165 3.74 -22.46 -2.86
N PRO A 166 4.16 -23.05 -4.00
CA PRO A 166 5.34 -22.57 -4.74
C PRO A 166 5.25 -21.11 -5.17
N VAL A 167 4.04 -20.64 -5.53
CA VAL A 167 3.80 -19.25 -5.97
C VAL A 167 4.01 -18.28 -4.80
N ALA A 168 3.30 -18.51 -3.69
CA ALA A 168 3.42 -17.64 -2.51
C ALA A 168 4.86 -17.64 -1.96
N PHE A 169 5.57 -18.77 -2.01
CA PHE A 169 6.97 -18.85 -1.59
C PHE A 169 7.90 -18.08 -2.54
N SER A 170 7.62 -18.07 -3.84
CA SER A 170 8.38 -17.24 -4.80
C SER A 170 8.22 -15.76 -4.49
N ASP A 171 6.98 -15.31 -4.23
CA ASP A 171 6.68 -13.93 -3.86
C ASP A 171 7.30 -13.55 -2.51
N PHE A 172 7.22 -14.44 -1.52
CA PHE A 172 7.88 -14.28 -0.23
C PHE A 172 9.38 -14.05 -0.35
N LYS A 173 10.09 -14.83 -1.18
CA LYS A 173 11.54 -14.65 -1.38
C LYS A 173 11.87 -13.28 -1.96
N ARG A 174 11.10 -12.80 -2.95
CA ARG A 174 11.30 -11.45 -3.52
C ARG A 174 11.06 -10.35 -2.48
N ALA A 175 9.99 -10.49 -1.70
CA ALA A 175 9.70 -9.55 -0.62
C ALA A 175 10.78 -9.59 0.48
N LEU A 176 11.32 -10.77 0.80
CA LEU A 176 12.42 -10.95 1.75
C LEU A 176 13.70 -10.23 1.29
N GLU A 177 14.03 -10.32 0.01
CA GLU A 177 15.19 -9.58 -0.55
C GLU A 177 15.03 -8.07 -0.36
N MET A 178 13.83 -7.54 -0.58
CA MET A 178 13.52 -6.13 -0.35
C MET A 178 13.63 -5.75 1.14
N VAL A 179 13.07 -6.55 2.04
CA VAL A 179 13.14 -6.28 3.49
C VAL A 179 14.59 -6.33 3.98
N LYS A 180 15.38 -7.31 3.50
CA LYS A 180 16.82 -7.41 3.78
C LYS A 180 17.60 -6.22 3.22
N PHE A 181 17.24 -5.72 2.02
CA PHE A 181 17.87 -4.52 1.43
C PHE A 181 17.71 -3.29 2.32
N PHE A 182 16.55 -3.14 2.96
CA PHE A 182 16.30 -2.06 3.94
C PHE A 182 16.87 -2.36 5.33
N ALA A 183 17.50 -3.52 5.53
CA ALA A 183 18.06 -3.97 6.81
C ALA A 183 17.01 -3.96 7.97
N ILE A 184 15.74 -4.20 7.68
CA ILE A 184 14.67 -4.20 8.67
C ILE A 184 14.57 -5.58 9.32
N PRO A 185 14.53 -5.66 10.66
CA PRO A 185 14.23 -6.90 11.38
C PRO A 185 12.88 -7.47 10.95
N HIS A 186 12.80 -8.79 10.84
CA HIS A 186 11.58 -9.41 10.30
C HIS A 186 11.37 -10.83 10.84
N ALA A 187 10.12 -11.27 10.82
CA ALA A 187 9.72 -12.63 11.14
C ALA A 187 8.77 -13.20 10.08
N MET A 188 8.57 -14.50 10.13
CA MET A 188 7.69 -15.23 9.21
C MET A 188 6.47 -15.78 9.94
N VAL A 189 5.31 -15.70 9.29
CA VAL A 189 4.08 -16.41 9.63
C VAL A 189 3.68 -17.28 8.44
N ILE A 190 3.31 -18.52 8.68
CA ILE A 190 2.77 -19.42 7.64
C ILE A 190 1.26 -19.47 7.81
N ASN A 191 0.55 -18.85 6.87
CA ASN A 191 -0.91 -18.93 6.78
C ASN A 191 -1.32 -20.23 6.08
N ARG A 192 -2.47 -20.81 6.45
CA ARG A 192 -3.02 -22.05 5.88
C ARG A 192 -2.00 -23.19 5.86
N TRP A 193 -1.24 -23.32 6.94
CA TRP A 193 -0.08 -24.22 7.01
C TRP A 193 -0.43 -25.69 6.72
N ASP A 194 -1.67 -26.09 6.96
CA ASP A 194 -2.21 -27.45 6.87
C ASP A 194 -2.69 -27.86 5.47
N ILE A 195 -2.83 -26.91 4.53
CA ILE A 195 -3.24 -27.25 3.16
C ILE A 195 -2.19 -28.06 2.38
N ASN A 196 -0.90 -27.91 2.76
CA ASN A 196 0.20 -28.66 2.18
C ASN A 196 1.30 -28.89 3.22
N PRO A 197 1.15 -29.89 4.11
CA PRO A 197 2.09 -30.14 5.20
C PRO A 197 3.54 -30.41 4.73
N LYS A 198 3.70 -31.04 3.55
CA LYS A 198 5.03 -31.28 2.98
C LYS A 198 5.73 -29.95 2.65
N PHE A 199 5.03 -29.06 1.96
CA PHE A 199 5.60 -27.75 1.60
C PHE A 199 5.77 -26.85 2.83
N THR A 200 4.89 -26.94 3.81
CA THR A 200 5.05 -26.26 5.11
C THR A 200 6.38 -26.64 5.75
N LYS A 201 6.75 -27.92 5.70
CA LYS A 201 8.04 -28.36 6.22
C LYS A 201 9.24 -27.77 5.46
N GLU A 202 9.09 -27.57 4.16
CA GLU A 202 10.10 -26.86 3.35
C GLU A 202 10.22 -25.39 3.77
N LEU A 203 9.10 -24.69 4.05
CA LEU A 203 9.10 -23.32 4.57
C LEU A 203 9.75 -23.23 5.97
N GLU A 204 9.45 -24.15 6.86
CA GLU A 204 10.08 -24.25 8.18
C GLU A 204 11.60 -24.45 8.09
N ASN A 205 12.06 -25.31 7.17
CA ASN A 205 13.48 -25.55 6.94
C ASN A 205 14.15 -24.30 6.32
N PHE A 206 13.46 -23.61 5.42
CA PHE A 206 13.93 -22.36 4.85
C PHE A 206 14.10 -21.28 5.94
N SER A 207 13.09 -21.10 6.79
CA SER A 207 13.12 -20.14 7.90
C SER A 207 14.35 -20.39 8.80
N LYS A 208 14.61 -21.66 9.17
CA LYS A 208 15.79 -22.04 9.97
C LYS A 208 17.10 -21.74 9.27
N ARG A 209 17.22 -22.05 7.97
CA ARG A 209 18.42 -21.81 7.17
C ARG A 209 18.72 -20.34 7.03
N GLU A 210 17.70 -19.53 6.77
CA GLU A 210 17.81 -18.07 6.62
C GLU A 210 17.84 -17.33 7.98
N LYS A 211 17.71 -18.05 9.10
CA LYS A 211 17.63 -17.50 10.46
C LYS A 211 16.48 -16.49 10.63
N ILE A 212 15.35 -16.74 9.99
CA ILE A 212 14.15 -15.93 10.12
C ILE A 212 13.28 -16.53 11.22
N PRO A 213 12.90 -15.81 12.28
CA PRO A 213 11.99 -16.31 13.28
C PRO A 213 10.65 -16.74 12.67
N LEU A 214 10.22 -17.98 12.89
CA LEU A 214 8.87 -18.44 12.55
C LEU A 214 8.00 -18.25 13.79
N ILE A 215 7.18 -17.21 13.81
CA ILE A 215 6.44 -16.76 14.99
C ILE A 215 5.00 -17.27 15.05
N GLY A 216 4.47 -17.78 13.95
CA GLY A 216 3.10 -18.30 13.94
C GLY A 216 2.80 -19.20 12.74
N LYS A 217 1.83 -20.09 12.95
CA LYS A 217 1.21 -20.90 11.89
C LYS A 217 -0.30 -20.84 12.06
N ILE A 218 -0.98 -20.28 11.05
CA ILE A 218 -2.44 -20.11 11.04
C ILE A 218 -3.03 -21.23 10.19
N PRO A 219 -3.97 -22.04 10.68
CA PRO A 219 -4.58 -23.13 9.91
C PRO A 219 -5.55 -22.59 8.85
N TYR A 220 -5.88 -23.42 7.88
CA TYR A 220 -7.04 -23.18 7.03
C TYR A 220 -8.31 -23.49 7.81
N ASP A 221 -9.15 -22.49 8.01
CA ASP A 221 -10.43 -22.67 8.69
C ASP A 221 -11.49 -21.81 8.00
N LYS A 222 -12.65 -22.40 7.73
CA LYS A 222 -13.78 -21.71 7.07
C LYS A 222 -14.34 -20.56 7.93
N ARG A 223 -14.18 -20.62 9.25
CA ARG A 223 -14.61 -19.58 10.17
C ARG A 223 -13.91 -18.24 9.91
N PHE A 224 -12.71 -18.22 9.33
CA PHE A 224 -12.10 -16.97 8.85
C PHE A 224 -12.92 -16.29 7.74
N VAL A 225 -13.51 -17.09 6.83
CA VAL A 225 -14.37 -16.57 5.78
C VAL A 225 -15.70 -16.10 6.37
N GLU A 226 -16.25 -16.86 7.31
CA GLU A 226 -17.49 -16.51 8.01
C GLU A 226 -17.32 -15.20 8.80
N ALA A 227 -16.21 -15.02 9.53
CA ALA A 227 -15.87 -13.77 10.19
C ALA A 227 -15.79 -12.59 9.22
N LEU A 228 -15.13 -12.77 8.08
CA LEU A 228 -15.02 -11.75 7.04
C LEU A 228 -16.39 -11.36 6.44
N VAL A 229 -17.25 -12.34 6.19
CA VAL A 229 -18.63 -12.10 5.68
C VAL A 229 -19.47 -11.31 6.71
N ASN A 230 -19.22 -11.55 8.01
CA ASN A 230 -19.86 -10.82 9.10
C ASN A 230 -19.17 -9.50 9.45
N LEU A 231 -18.13 -9.10 8.70
CA LEU A 231 -17.33 -7.89 8.94
C LEU A 231 -16.77 -7.82 10.37
N GLN A 232 -16.31 -8.96 10.90
CA GLN A 232 -15.70 -9.07 12.22
C GLN A 232 -14.28 -9.61 12.14
N PRO A 233 -13.33 -9.12 12.95
CA PRO A 233 -12.05 -9.78 13.10
C PRO A 233 -12.22 -11.22 13.57
N ALA A 234 -11.41 -12.14 13.04
CA ALA A 234 -11.56 -13.56 13.33
C ALA A 234 -11.48 -13.88 14.83
N VAL A 235 -10.64 -13.18 15.57
CA VAL A 235 -10.47 -13.36 17.03
C VAL A 235 -11.69 -12.88 17.83
N VAL A 236 -12.48 -11.96 17.26
CA VAL A 236 -13.73 -11.49 17.88
C VAL A 236 -14.89 -12.42 17.53
N TYR A 237 -14.88 -12.94 16.29
CA TYR A 237 -15.88 -13.87 15.79
C TYR A 237 -15.81 -15.24 16.51
N GLU A 238 -14.58 -15.71 16.79
CA GLU A 238 -14.35 -17.02 17.40
C GLU A 238 -13.11 -16.98 18.31
N SER A 239 -13.32 -17.11 19.60
CA SER A 239 -12.26 -17.01 20.63
C SER A 239 -11.16 -18.08 20.52
N ASP A 240 -11.44 -19.24 19.89
CA ASP A 240 -10.44 -20.27 19.65
C ASP A 240 -9.20 -19.77 18.91
N PHE A 241 -9.37 -18.71 18.10
CA PHE A 241 -8.28 -18.11 17.35
C PHE A 241 -7.34 -17.24 18.20
N GLU A 242 -7.76 -16.79 19.37
CA GLU A 242 -6.93 -15.96 20.27
C GLU A 242 -5.59 -16.62 20.59
N MET A 243 -5.59 -17.93 20.86
CA MET A 243 -4.37 -18.65 21.18
C MET A 243 -3.31 -18.60 20.07
N ILE A 244 -3.75 -18.57 18.80
CA ILE A 244 -2.87 -18.51 17.64
C ILE A 244 -2.26 -17.12 17.52
N PHE A 245 -3.08 -16.08 17.63
CA PHE A 245 -2.67 -14.68 17.48
C PHE A 245 -1.90 -14.17 18.70
N ASN A 246 -2.24 -14.64 19.91
CA ASN A 246 -1.49 -14.28 21.12
C ASN A 246 -0.03 -14.74 21.04
N LYS A 247 0.27 -15.89 20.44
CA LYS A 247 1.68 -16.33 20.23
C LYS A 247 2.46 -15.36 19.34
N ILE A 248 1.79 -14.77 18.34
CA ILE A 248 2.40 -13.76 17.46
C ILE A 248 2.59 -12.46 18.22
N LEU A 249 1.58 -12.06 18.99
CA LEU A 249 1.61 -10.86 19.82
C LEU A 249 2.69 -10.97 20.91
N ASP A 250 2.75 -12.08 21.65
CA ASP A 250 3.76 -12.33 22.68
C ASP A 250 5.18 -12.16 22.12
N PHE A 251 5.42 -12.65 20.90
CA PHE A 251 6.71 -12.45 20.25
C PHE A 251 6.98 -10.96 19.98
N LEU A 252 6.01 -10.20 19.49
CA LEU A 252 6.16 -8.77 19.21
C LEU A 252 6.45 -7.97 20.48
N LEU A 253 5.80 -8.33 21.60
CA LEU A 253 6.02 -7.70 22.91
C LEU A 253 7.45 -7.98 23.46
N THR A 254 8.18 -8.95 22.92
CA THR A 254 9.59 -9.20 23.30
C THR A 254 10.59 -8.33 22.52
N LEU A 255 10.13 -7.54 21.57
CA LEU A 255 10.99 -6.69 20.72
C LEU A 255 11.23 -5.30 21.33
N GLU A 256 10.56 -4.99 22.44
CA GLU A 256 10.81 -3.82 23.28
C GLU A 256 12.11 -4.04 24.08
#